data_b816a6d47d78035f29466a45057d2e93
#
_entry.id   b816a6d47d78035f29466a45057d2e93
#
_cell.length_a   1.000
_cell.length_b   1.000
_cell.length_c   1.000
_cell.angle_alpha   90.00
_cell.angle_beta   90.00
_cell.angle_gamma   90.00
#
_symmetry.space_group_name_H-M   'P 1'
#
loop_
_entity.id
_entity.type
_entity.pdbx_description
1 polymer ?
#
loop_
_entity_poly.entity_id
_entity_poly.type
_entity_poly.pdbx_seq_one_letter_code
_entity_poly.pdbx_strand_id
1 'polypeptide(L)'
;MLINKKIWVTASLCLLGVGNALAQFAAVVSPPRFELSAKPGGRLTEVVGITNNSAVQARYRMKTADWIFGADTSVTFTDTLAPESCRPWVSIESREIMAPPGRRVGFRVQVDVPPDAPPRECRFALLIEGDEQQVKNESGLSVPVAGRIGVIFYVAVDGAAPLLDITAAGVREVNGVRLPVLKVKNSGTAHGRLSAFLSGVDAKGQNLDFTPSTFPILPGETRFVELSATTRRGEVARVAYPVTVRGQIEWGDQRMPFDQSFE
;
A
#
# COMPACT_ATOMS: atom_id res chain seq x y z
N MET A 1 45.07 -68.58 -17.38
CA MET A 1 43.77 -68.04 -17.80
C MET A 1 43.57 -66.75 -17.05
N LEU A 2 44.00 -65.67 -17.72
CA LEU A 2 44.03 -64.33 -17.11
C LEU A 2 42.77 -63.51 -17.55
N ILE A 3 41.97 -63.17 -16.59
CA ILE A 3 40.73 -62.34 -16.82
C ILE A 3 41.08 -60.88 -16.54
N ASN A 4 41.17 -60.08 -17.59
CA ASN A 4 41.32 -58.61 -17.52
C ASN A 4 40.01 -57.95 -17.14
N LYS A 5 39.94 -57.31 -15.95
CA LYS A 5 38.84 -56.38 -15.56
C LYS A 5 39.21 -55.02 -16.05
N LYS A 6 38.44 -54.50 -17.05
CA LYS A 6 38.43 -53.10 -17.46
C LYS A 6 37.58 -52.32 -16.48
N ILE A 7 38.19 -51.38 -15.77
CA ILE A 7 37.49 -50.40 -14.92
C ILE A 7 37.07 -49.24 -15.82
N TRP A 8 35.76 -49.02 -15.94
CA TRP A 8 35.20 -47.82 -16.56
C TRP A 8 35.07 -46.76 -15.50
N VAL A 9 35.85 -45.69 -15.62
CA VAL A 9 35.68 -44.45 -14.83
C VAL A 9 34.71 -43.58 -15.55
N THR A 10 33.47 -43.51 -15.05
CA THR A 10 32.45 -42.57 -15.51
C THR A 10 32.73 -41.21 -14.85
N ALA A 11 33.26 -40.25 -15.61
CA ALA A 11 33.41 -38.88 -15.19
C ALA A 11 32.03 -38.23 -15.24
N SER A 12 31.40 -38.00 -14.05
CA SER A 12 30.17 -37.26 -13.89
C SER A 12 30.48 -35.77 -13.99
N LEU A 13 30.16 -35.17 -15.13
CA LEU A 13 30.32 -33.76 -15.40
C LEU A 13 29.14 -32.99 -14.72
N CYS A 14 29.38 -32.46 -13.50
CA CYS A 14 28.43 -31.53 -12.86
C CYS A 14 28.35 -30.23 -13.67
N LEU A 15 27.33 -30.06 -14.49
CA LEU A 15 26.95 -28.78 -15.04
C LEU A 15 26.44 -27.91 -13.87
N LEU A 16 27.30 -27.03 -13.37
CA LEU A 16 26.89 -25.89 -12.54
C LEU A 16 26.06 -24.95 -13.44
N GLY A 17 24.75 -25.08 -13.35
CA GLY A 17 23.84 -24.11 -13.93
C GLY A 17 24.05 -22.75 -13.26
N VAL A 18 24.69 -21.81 -13.98
CA VAL A 18 24.76 -20.42 -13.59
C VAL A 18 23.36 -19.86 -13.77
N GLY A 19 22.56 -19.90 -12.69
CA GLY A 19 21.28 -19.20 -12.64
C GLY A 19 21.56 -17.72 -12.84
N ASN A 20 21.08 -17.14 -13.96
CA ASN A 20 21.03 -15.69 -14.12
C ASN A 20 20.11 -15.14 -13.04
N ALA A 21 20.68 -14.61 -11.95
CA ALA A 21 19.96 -13.82 -11.00
C ALA A 21 19.50 -12.56 -11.74
N LEU A 22 18.23 -12.54 -12.15
CA LEU A 22 17.60 -11.33 -12.65
C LEU A 22 17.67 -10.31 -11.50
N ALA A 23 18.43 -9.25 -11.72
CA ALA A 23 18.50 -8.14 -10.77
C ALA A 23 17.14 -7.44 -10.78
N GLN A 24 16.22 -7.86 -9.90
CA GLN A 24 14.97 -7.17 -9.62
C GLN A 24 15.24 -6.00 -8.68
N PHE A 25 14.45 -4.93 -8.82
CA PHE A 25 14.38 -3.88 -7.81
C PHE A 25 13.93 -4.51 -6.49
N ALA A 26 14.89 -4.84 -5.65
CA ALA A 26 14.71 -5.66 -4.45
C ALA A 26 14.77 -4.79 -3.18
N ALA A 27 13.95 -3.77 -3.11
CA ALA A 27 13.80 -2.95 -1.91
C ALA A 27 12.52 -3.31 -1.15
N VAL A 28 12.63 -3.40 0.17
CA VAL A 28 11.49 -3.44 1.09
C VAL A 28 11.50 -2.15 1.90
N VAL A 29 10.37 -1.46 1.90
CA VAL A 29 10.20 -0.19 2.60
C VAL A 29 9.18 -0.33 3.72
N SER A 30 9.49 0.17 4.91
CA SER A 30 8.63 0.09 6.09
C SER A 30 8.79 1.32 6.99
N PRO A 31 7.69 1.91 7.46
CA PRO A 31 6.31 1.60 7.09
C PRO A 31 5.97 2.11 5.66
N PRO A 32 4.90 1.57 5.02
CA PRO A 32 4.51 2.01 3.68
C PRO A 32 3.77 3.35 3.66
N ARG A 33 3.33 3.81 4.81
CA ARG A 33 2.69 5.12 5.00
C ARG A 33 2.88 5.63 6.43
N PHE A 34 2.72 6.93 6.59
CA PHE A 34 2.68 7.63 7.87
C PHE A 34 1.37 8.42 7.98
N GLU A 35 0.72 8.32 9.14
CA GLU A 35 -0.47 9.09 9.51
C GLU A 35 -0.10 9.90 10.75
N LEU A 36 0.18 11.18 10.55
CA LEU A 36 0.80 12.07 11.54
C LEU A 36 -0.17 13.17 11.95
N SER A 37 0.01 13.67 13.18
CA SER A 37 -0.72 14.83 13.68
C SER A 37 0.26 15.88 14.19
N ALA A 38 0.01 17.14 13.89
CA ALA A 38 0.82 18.27 14.34
C ALA A 38 -0.04 19.47 14.70
N LYS A 39 0.50 20.35 15.54
CA LYS A 39 -0.03 21.71 15.72
C LYS A 39 0.66 22.66 14.74
N PRO A 40 0.03 23.81 14.38
CA PRO A 40 0.72 24.88 13.70
C PRO A 40 2.01 25.29 14.41
N GLY A 41 3.09 25.50 13.65
CA GLY A 41 4.44 25.75 14.18
C GLY A 41 5.17 24.51 14.69
N GLY A 42 4.54 23.33 14.62
CA GLY A 42 5.13 22.06 15.07
C GLY A 42 6.13 21.47 14.08
N ARG A 43 6.98 20.59 14.60
CA ARG A 43 7.95 19.82 13.80
C ARG A 43 7.74 18.34 14.03
N LEU A 44 7.70 17.59 12.94
CA LEU A 44 7.64 16.13 12.93
C LEU A 44 8.92 15.58 12.30
N THR A 45 9.41 14.47 12.82
CA THR A 45 10.58 13.76 12.28
C THR A 45 10.30 12.27 12.27
N GLU A 46 10.34 11.68 11.08
CA GLU A 46 10.05 10.27 10.87
C GLU A 46 11.22 9.56 10.18
N VAL A 47 11.30 8.25 10.37
CA VAL A 47 12.35 7.42 9.78
C VAL A 47 11.71 6.35 8.91
N VAL A 48 11.96 6.42 7.61
CA VAL A 48 11.61 5.39 6.64
C VAL A 48 12.71 4.33 6.62
N GLY A 49 12.39 3.08 6.93
CA GLY A 49 13.33 1.97 6.83
C GLY A 49 13.35 1.40 5.42
N ILE A 50 14.53 1.32 4.81
CA ILE A 50 14.74 0.78 3.46
C ILE A 50 15.67 -0.42 3.59
N THR A 51 15.19 -1.60 3.22
CA THR A 51 15.99 -2.84 3.23
C THR A 51 16.33 -3.22 1.81
N ASN A 52 17.61 -3.35 1.52
CA ASN A 52 18.09 -3.87 0.26
C ASN A 52 18.10 -5.40 0.31
N ASN A 53 17.15 -6.06 -0.37
CA ASN A 53 17.06 -7.51 -0.44
C ASN A 53 17.84 -8.11 -1.62
N SER A 54 18.66 -7.31 -2.32
CA SER A 54 19.56 -7.80 -3.35
C SER A 54 20.87 -8.34 -2.77
N ALA A 55 21.61 -9.08 -3.57
CA ALA A 55 22.93 -9.60 -3.21
C ALA A 55 24.06 -8.58 -3.36
N VAL A 56 23.78 -7.39 -3.91
CA VAL A 56 24.76 -6.35 -4.18
C VAL A 56 24.33 -5.03 -3.52
N GLN A 57 25.28 -4.12 -3.33
CA GLN A 57 24.97 -2.78 -2.87
C GLN A 57 24.04 -2.08 -3.86
N ALA A 58 22.99 -1.44 -3.35
CA ALA A 58 22.03 -0.71 -4.16
C ALA A 58 22.08 0.80 -3.82
N ARG A 59 21.92 1.62 -4.87
CA ARG A 59 21.74 3.05 -4.75
C ARG A 59 20.26 3.38 -4.91
N TYR A 60 19.74 4.21 -4.02
CA TYR A 60 18.37 4.71 -4.10
C TYR A 60 18.37 6.23 -4.15
N ARG A 61 17.64 6.80 -5.12
CA ARG A 61 17.40 8.24 -5.21
C ARG A 61 16.10 8.57 -4.50
N MET A 62 16.12 9.68 -3.76
CA MET A 62 15.02 10.16 -2.94
C MET A 62 14.50 11.48 -3.46
N LYS A 63 13.18 11.57 -3.63
CA LYS A 63 12.50 12.84 -3.90
C LYS A 63 11.10 12.86 -3.30
N THR A 64 10.59 14.06 -3.05
CA THR A 64 9.18 14.25 -2.70
C THR A 64 8.34 14.42 -3.96
N ALA A 65 7.11 13.93 -3.93
CA ALA A 65 6.11 14.11 -4.98
C ALA A 65 4.74 14.32 -4.36
N ASP A 66 3.82 14.85 -5.14
CA ASP A 66 2.41 14.75 -4.84
C ASP A 66 1.80 13.52 -5.52
N TRP A 67 0.58 13.21 -5.17
CA TRP A 67 -0.08 12.04 -5.72
C TRP A 67 -1.59 12.24 -5.84
N ILE A 68 -2.16 11.55 -6.80
CA ILE A 68 -3.58 11.53 -7.09
C ILE A 68 -4.09 10.12 -6.85
N PHE A 69 -5.21 10.00 -6.13
CA PHE A 69 -5.87 8.74 -5.90
C PHE A 69 -7.04 8.58 -6.87
N GLY A 70 -6.90 7.71 -7.83
CA GLY A 70 -7.91 7.44 -8.86
C GLY A 70 -9.18 6.79 -8.33
N ALA A 71 -10.27 6.87 -9.08
CA ALA A 71 -11.52 6.17 -8.77
C ALA A 71 -11.35 4.64 -8.84
N ASP A 72 -10.40 4.17 -9.62
CA ASP A 72 -9.98 2.78 -9.79
C ASP A 72 -9.00 2.31 -8.71
N THR A 73 -8.80 3.11 -7.66
CA THR A 73 -7.84 2.87 -6.57
C THR A 73 -6.36 2.94 -6.97
N SER A 74 -6.05 3.39 -8.17
CA SER A 74 -4.68 3.64 -8.60
C SER A 74 -4.08 4.87 -7.92
N VAL A 75 -2.75 4.86 -7.73
CA VAL A 75 -1.99 6.01 -7.23
C VAL A 75 -1.07 6.49 -8.35
N THR A 76 -1.25 7.73 -8.76
CA THR A 76 -0.39 8.39 -9.74
C THR A 76 0.43 9.47 -9.06
N PHE A 77 1.75 9.40 -9.16
CA PHE A 77 2.66 10.41 -8.61
C PHE A 77 2.90 11.53 -9.63
N THR A 78 2.95 12.76 -9.12
CA THR A 78 3.19 13.97 -9.92
C THR A 78 4.20 14.89 -9.25
N ASP A 79 5.00 15.58 -10.05
CA ASP A 79 5.89 16.63 -9.57
C ASP A 79 5.17 17.99 -9.42
N THR A 80 3.98 18.14 -10.00
CA THR A 80 3.12 19.32 -9.84
C THR A 80 2.65 19.44 -8.40
N LEU A 81 2.81 20.63 -7.82
CA LEU A 81 2.39 20.90 -6.44
C LEU A 81 0.86 20.94 -6.34
N ALA A 82 0.29 20.05 -5.54
CA ALA A 82 -1.14 20.02 -5.27
C ALA A 82 -1.56 21.09 -4.24
N PRO A 83 -2.80 21.58 -4.26
CA PRO A 83 -3.28 22.55 -3.27
C PRO A 83 -3.21 22.07 -1.82
N GLU A 84 -3.32 20.75 -1.60
CA GLU A 84 -3.24 20.10 -0.28
C GLU A 84 -1.85 19.53 0.02
N SER A 85 -0.81 19.97 -0.70
CA SER A 85 0.54 19.45 -0.53
C SER A 85 1.22 20.00 0.72
N CYS A 86 1.89 19.12 1.48
CA CYS A 86 2.85 19.53 2.51
C CYS A 86 4.28 19.64 1.97
N ARG A 87 4.55 19.37 0.70
CA ARG A 87 5.92 19.37 0.17
C ARG A 87 6.75 20.61 0.47
N PRO A 88 6.17 21.84 0.48
CA PRO A 88 6.91 23.03 0.88
C PRO A 88 7.44 23.00 2.33
N TRP A 89 6.87 22.14 3.18
CA TRP A 89 7.23 22.00 4.59
C TRP A 89 8.21 20.86 4.83
N VAL A 90 8.55 20.10 3.77
CA VAL A 90 9.31 18.84 3.90
C VAL A 90 10.78 19.04 3.62
N SER A 91 11.59 18.58 4.52
CA SER A 91 13.03 18.39 4.36
C SER A 91 13.38 16.90 4.40
N ILE A 92 14.20 16.45 3.47
CA ILE A 92 14.72 15.08 3.43
C ILE A 92 16.23 15.07 3.72
N GLU A 93 16.70 14.03 4.36
CA GLU A 93 18.09 13.91 4.86
C GLU A 93 19.12 14.00 3.72
N SER A 94 18.85 13.36 2.59
CA SER A 94 19.69 13.43 1.38
C SER A 94 18.84 13.10 0.14
N ARG A 95 19.41 13.36 -1.03
CA ARG A 95 18.78 12.97 -2.31
C ARG A 95 19.16 11.58 -2.77
N GLU A 96 20.10 10.94 -2.09
CA GLU A 96 20.61 9.63 -2.44
C GLU A 96 21.13 8.89 -1.22
N ILE A 97 20.91 7.57 -1.18
CA ILE A 97 21.52 6.68 -0.18
C ILE A 97 22.09 5.44 -0.84
N MET A 98 23.11 4.87 -0.18
CA MET A 98 23.68 3.58 -0.51
C MET A 98 23.25 2.56 0.53
N ALA A 99 22.60 1.48 0.10
CA ALA A 99 22.16 0.40 0.99
C ALA A 99 22.97 -0.88 0.73
N PRO A 100 23.74 -1.37 1.70
CA PRO A 100 24.48 -2.64 1.57
C PRO A 100 23.53 -3.83 1.40
N PRO A 101 24.00 -4.95 0.83
CA PRO A 101 23.20 -6.17 0.66
C PRO A 101 22.59 -6.65 1.97
N GLY A 102 21.30 -7.01 1.97
CA GLY A 102 20.58 -7.55 3.13
C GLY A 102 20.46 -6.60 4.33
N ARG A 103 20.86 -5.33 4.20
CA ARG A 103 20.85 -4.37 5.32
C ARG A 103 19.70 -3.40 5.20
N ARG A 104 19.15 -3.05 6.38
CA ARG A 104 18.19 -1.97 6.53
C ARG A 104 18.93 -0.67 6.81
N VAL A 105 18.60 0.38 6.07
CA VAL A 105 19.06 1.76 6.26
C VAL A 105 17.86 2.60 6.65
N GLY A 106 18.00 3.44 7.70
CA GLY A 106 17.01 4.43 8.09
C GLY A 106 17.19 5.69 7.27
N PHE A 107 16.10 6.26 6.77
CA PHE A 107 16.09 7.53 6.05
C PHE A 107 15.17 8.53 6.71
N ARG A 108 15.70 9.69 7.09
CA ARG A 108 14.97 10.71 7.87
C ARG A 108 14.21 11.66 6.95
N VAL A 109 12.94 11.88 7.33
CA VAL A 109 12.05 12.88 6.73
C VAL A 109 11.57 13.81 7.84
N GLN A 110 11.67 15.12 7.63
CA GLN A 110 11.20 16.13 8.56
C GLN A 110 10.11 16.97 7.91
N VAL A 111 9.07 17.30 8.69
CA VAL A 111 8.00 18.21 8.28
C VAL A 111 7.95 19.35 9.27
N ASP A 112 8.20 20.56 8.81
CA ASP A 112 8.12 21.80 9.58
C ASP A 112 6.81 22.50 9.27
N VAL A 113 5.80 22.32 10.13
CA VAL A 113 4.46 22.87 9.92
C VAL A 113 4.47 24.38 10.18
N PRO A 114 4.05 25.24 9.23
CA PRO A 114 4.02 26.68 9.44
C PRO A 114 3.11 27.09 10.61
N PRO A 115 3.39 28.21 11.28
CA PRO A 115 2.54 28.71 12.37
C PRO A 115 1.13 29.11 11.95
N ASP A 116 0.95 29.42 10.66
CA ASP A 116 -0.32 29.80 10.03
C ASP A 116 -0.97 28.66 9.22
N ALA A 117 -0.49 27.43 9.40
CA ALA A 117 -1.04 26.27 8.70
C ALA A 117 -2.51 26.07 9.06
N PRO A 118 -3.39 25.88 8.08
CA PRO A 118 -4.82 25.73 8.33
C PRO A 118 -5.16 24.38 8.99
N PRO A 119 -6.30 24.28 9.72
CA PRO A 119 -6.73 23.05 10.38
C PRO A 119 -7.29 22.04 9.38
N ARG A 120 -6.43 21.47 8.57
CA ARG A 120 -6.73 20.45 7.56
C ARG A 120 -5.57 19.48 7.41
N GLU A 121 -5.84 18.35 6.82
CA GLU A 121 -4.80 17.43 6.40
C GLU A 121 -4.10 17.94 5.14
N CYS A 122 -2.78 17.83 5.13
CA CYS A 122 -1.98 17.91 3.91
C CYS A 122 -1.25 16.59 3.65
N ARG A 123 -0.79 16.37 2.41
CA ARG A 123 -0.25 15.10 1.96
C ARG A 123 0.97 15.28 1.07
N PHE A 124 1.83 14.27 1.05
CA PHE A 124 2.90 14.11 0.07
C PHE A 124 3.35 12.65 0.00
N ALA A 125 4.19 12.32 -0.96
CA ALA A 125 4.89 11.05 -1.04
C ALA A 125 6.40 11.26 -0.99
N LEU A 126 7.11 10.34 -0.34
CA LEU A 126 8.54 10.13 -0.54
C LEU A 126 8.70 9.04 -1.60
N LEU A 127 9.28 9.36 -2.72
CA LEU A 127 9.63 8.41 -3.78
C LEU A 127 11.05 7.89 -3.57
N ILE A 128 11.17 6.57 -3.60
CA ILE A 128 12.42 5.82 -3.49
C ILE A 128 12.62 5.14 -4.83
N GLU A 129 13.58 5.62 -5.61
CA GLU A 129 13.85 5.16 -6.98
C GLU A 129 15.17 4.41 -7.02
N GLY A 130 15.16 3.15 -7.48
CA GLY A 130 16.37 2.39 -7.76
C GLY A 130 17.02 2.81 -9.08
N ASP A 131 18.26 2.37 -9.29
CA ASP A 131 18.92 2.54 -10.56
C ASP A 131 18.23 1.72 -11.64
N GLU A 132 18.28 2.23 -12.87
CA GLU A 132 17.80 1.54 -14.06
C GLU A 132 18.60 0.25 -14.28
N GLN A 133 17.89 -0.84 -14.52
CA GLN A 133 18.47 -2.15 -14.77
C GLN A 133 18.03 -2.66 -16.14
N GLN A 134 18.94 -3.29 -16.85
CA GLN A 134 18.63 -3.92 -18.13
C GLN A 134 18.05 -5.32 -17.90
N VAL A 135 16.78 -5.49 -18.21
CA VAL A 135 16.08 -6.77 -18.11
C VAL A 135 15.83 -7.32 -19.51
N LYS A 136 16.19 -8.58 -19.76
CA LYS A 136 15.85 -9.25 -21.01
C LYS A 136 14.41 -9.71 -20.97
N ASN A 137 13.63 -9.32 -21.98
CA ASN A 137 12.28 -9.84 -22.17
C ASN A 137 12.32 -11.26 -22.76
N GLU A 138 11.15 -11.89 -22.92
CA GLU A 138 11.01 -13.25 -23.49
C GLU A 138 11.61 -13.38 -24.89
N SER A 139 11.67 -12.30 -25.66
CA SER A 139 12.28 -12.25 -27.00
C SER A 139 13.79 -12.03 -26.96
N GLY A 140 14.41 -11.95 -25.78
CA GLY A 140 15.84 -11.69 -25.59
C GLY A 140 16.26 -10.22 -25.76
N LEU A 141 15.32 -9.32 -26.00
CA LEU A 141 15.56 -7.88 -26.10
C LEU A 141 15.82 -7.29 -24.70
N SER A 142 16.88 -6.49 -24.58
CA SER A 142 17.20 -5.78 -23.34
C SER A 142 16.31 -4.55 -23.20
N VAL A 143 15.53 -4.48 -22.10
CA VAL A 143 14.63 -3.37 -21.80
C VAL A 143 15.06 -2.72 -20.48
N PRO A 144 15.25 -1.38 -20.44
CA PRO A 144 15.55 -0.66 -19.21
C PRO A 144 14.33 -0.65 -18.28
N VAL A 145 14.49 -1.09 -17.03
CA VAL A 145 13.46 -1.11 -16.00
C VAL A 145 14.00 -0.41 -14.75
N ALA A 146 13.28 0.61 -14.28
CA ALA A 146 13.53 1.26 -13.00
C ALA A 146 12.39 0.98 -12.03
N GLY A 147 12.71 0.47 -10.85
CA GLY A 147 11.73 0.30 -9.78
C GLY A 147 11.54 1.58 -8.97
N ARG A 148 10.30 1.84 -8.54
CA ARG A 148 9.95 2.97 -7.67
C ARG A 148 8.99 2.53 -6.59
N ILE A 149 9.22 2.96 -5.35
CA ILE A 149 8.29 2.82 -4.23
C ILE A 149 7.92 4.21 -3.73
N GLY A 150 6.63 4.44 -3.51
CA GLY A 150 6.11 5.64 -2.87
C GLY A 150 5.70 5.35 -1.42
N VAL A 151 6.23 6.11 -0.47
CA VAL A 151 5.76 6.14 0.91
C VAL A 151 4.86 7.35 1.09
N ILE A 152 3.62 7.11 1.47
CA ILE A 152 2.62 8.18 1.59
C ILE A 152 2.67 8.77 2.99
N PHE A 153 2.66 10.09 3.07
CA PHE A 153 2.56 10.86 4.31
C PHE A 153 1.24 11.64 4.32
N TYR A 154 0.49 11.46 5.38
CA TYR A 154 -0.67 12.26 5.75
C TYR A 154 -0.30 13.04 7.01
N VAL A 155 -0.55 14.34 7.01
CA VAL A 155 -0.25 15.22 8.15
C VAL A 155 -1.52 15.98 8.50
N ALA A 156 -2.21 15.54 9.54
CA ALA A 156 -3.39 16.21 10.10
C ALA A 156 -2.94 17.39 10.98
N VAL A 157 -3.29 18.59 10.58
CA VAL A 157 -2.92 19.82 11.32
C VAL A 157 -4.10 20.26 12.19
N ASP A 158 -3.78 20.61 13.44
CA ASP A 158 -4.70 21.26 14.40
C ASP A 158 -6.04 20.54 14.56
N GLY A 159 -5.99 19.22 14.77
CA GLY A 159 -7.18 18.40 15.01
C GLY A 159 -7.99 18.07 13.76
N ALA A 160 -7.42 18.23 12.56
CA ALA A 160 -8.05 17.75 11.33
C ALA A 160 -8.44 16.27 11.45
N ALA A 161 -9.67 15.94 11.15
CA ALA A 161 -10.22 14.60 11.33
C ALA A 161 -11.19 14.23 10.20
N PRO A 162 -11.38 12.92 9.93
CA PRO A 162 -12.41 12.44 9.01
C PRO A 162 -13.81 12.62 9.61
N LEU A 163 -14.78 12.90 8.75
CA LEU A 163 -16.21 12.82 9.06
C LEU A 163 -16.87 11.96 7.99
N LEU A 164 -16.96 10.66 8.27
CA LEU A 164 -17.48 9.69 7.32
C LEU A 164 -18.98 9.46 7.54
N ASP A 165 -19.72 9.37 6.43
CA ASP A 165 -21.14 9.05 6.40
C ASP A 165 -21.39 7.95 5.36
N ILE A 166 -22.10 6.88 5.77
CA ILE A 166 -22.51 5.78 4.88
C ILE A 166 -23.84 6.18 4.25
N THR A 167 -23.80 6.68 3.02
CA THR A 167 -24.95 7.24 2.32
C THR A 167 -25.80 6.18 1.60
N ALA A 168 -25.24 5.01 1.32
CA ALA A 168 -25.94 3.87 0.72
C ALA A 168 -25.16 2.58 0.93
N ALA A 169 -25.89 1.45 0.83
CA ALA A 169 -25.34 0.09 0.78
C ALA A 169 -25.98 -0.66 -0.40
N GLY A 170 -25.25 -1.59 -1.00
CA GLY A 170 -25.77 -2.37 -2.12
C GLY A 170 -24.75 -3.41 -2.61
N VAL A 171 -25.04 -4.04 -3.73
CA VAL A 171 -24.16 -5.02 -4.36
C VAL A 171 -23.63 -4.44 -5.68
N ARG A 172 -22.35 -4.61 -5.92
CA ARG A 172 -21.70 -4.24 -7.20
C ARG A 172 -20.85 -5.38 -7.72
N GLU A 173 -20.70 -5.42 -9.02
CA GLU A 173 -19.73 -6.30 -9.67
C GLU A 173 -18.37 -5.60 -9.75
N VAL A 174 -17.37 -6.26 -9.18
CA VAL A 174 -15.97 -5.79 -9.17
C VAL A 174 -15.12 -6.95 -9.69
N ASN A 175 -14.45 -6.75 -10.82
CA ASN A 175 -13.62 -7.77 -11.48
C ASN A 175 -14.35 -9.12 -11.70
N GLY A 176 -15.61 -9.07 -12.10
CA GLY A 176 -16.44 -10.27 -12.33
C GLY A 176 -16.96 -10.97 -11.06
N VAL A 177 -16.81 -10.33 -9.89
CA VAL A 177 -17.32 -10.84 -8.60
C VAL A 177 -18.33 -9.87 -8.03
N ARG A 178 -19.51 -10.36 -7.64
CA ARG A 178 -20.50 -9.56 -6.92
C ARG A 178 -20.07 -9.41 -5.47
N LEU A 179 -19.88 -8.16 -5.03
CA LEU A 179 -19.45 -7.83 -3.66
C LEU A 179 -20.45 -6.86 -3.01
N PRO A 180 -20.71 -7.00 -1.69
CA PRO A 180 -21.38 -5.97 -0.94
C PRO A 180 -20.50 -4.72 -0.91
N VAL A 181 -21.08 -3.55 -1.10
CA VAL A 181 -20.38 -2.26 -1.10
C VAL A 181 -21.13 -1.23 -0.28
N LEU A 182 -20.38 -0.34 0.34
CA LEU A 182 -20.88 0.84 1.03
C LEU A 182 -20.51 2.09 0.25
N LYS A 183 -21.45 2.98 0.00
CA LYS A 183 -21.18 4.31 -0.54
C LYS A 183 -20.89 5.24 0.63
N VAL A 184 -19.64 5.68 0.77
CA VAL A 184 -19.18 6.47 1.92
C VAL A 184 -18.73 7.84 1.44
N LYS A 185 -19.23 8.88 2.10
CA LYS A 185 -18.85 10.29 1.89
C LYS A 185 -17.97 10.73 3.05
N ASN A 186 -16.89 11.45 2.75
CA ASN A 186 -16.07 12.13 3.74
C ASN A 186 -16.30 13.65 3.65
N SER A 187 -16.95 14.22 4.63
CA SER A 187 -17.16 15.69 4.76
C SER A 187 -16.20 16.32 5.78
N GLY A 188 -15.24 15.54 6.31
CA GLY A 188 -14.22 16.01 7.23
C GLY A 188 -13.05 16.73 6.55
N THR A 189 -12.04 17.05 7.36
CA THR A 189 -10.84 17.79 6.96
C THR A 189 -9.58 16.91 6.86
N ALA A 190 -9.70 15.62 7.18
CA ALA A 190 -8.66 14.61 6.98
C ALA A 190 -9.23 13.37 6.28
N HIS A 191 -8.34 12.53 5.69
CA HIS A 191 -8.78 11.27 5.12
C HIS A 191 -9.28 10.32 6.21
N GLY A 192 -10.20 9.45 5.85
CA GLY A 192 -10.68 8.38 6.72
C GLY A 192 -10.60 7.02 6.04
N ARG A 193 -10.57 5.98 6.85
CA ARG A 193 -10.69 4.58 6.43
C ARG A 193 -11.70 3.89 7.33
N LEU A 194 -12.51 3.02 6.74
CA LEU A 194 -13.36 2.15 7.54
C LEU A 194 -12.55 0.97 8.04
N SER A 195 -12.74 0.63 9.29
CA SER A 195 -12.46 -0.68 9.86
C SER A 195 -13.76 -1.27 10.39
N ALA A 196 -13.86 -2.59 10.52
CA ALA A 196 -15.11 -3.18 10.94
C ALA A 196 -14.90 -4.59 11.50
N PHE A 197 -15.82 -4.95 12.40
CA PHE A 197 -16.06 -6.31 12.86
C PHE A 197 -17.47 -6.71 12.41
N LEU A 198 -17.56 -7.22 11.17
CA LEU A 198 -18.83 -7.55 10.53
C LEU A 198 -18.91 -9.05 10.26
N SER A 199 -20.08 -9.63 10.50
CA SER A 199 -20.37 -11.01 10.17
C SER A 199 -21.77 -11.13 9.57
N GLY A 200 -22.02 -12.22 8.85
CA GLY A 200 -23.33 -12.47 8.27
C GLY A 200 -23.51 -13.94 7.90
N VAL A 201 -24.75 -14.28 7.56
CA VAL A 201 -25.11 -15.60 7.03
C VAL A 201 -25.66 -15.38 5.63
N ASP A 202 -25.07 -16.03 4.65
CA ASP A 202 -25.47 -15.93 3.26
C ASP A 202 -26.69 -16.83 2.93
N ALA A 203 -27.25 -16.72 1.73
CA ALA A 203 -28.40 -17.49 1.30
C ALA A 203 -28.19 -19.02 1.30
N LYS A 204 -26.94 -19.50 1.37
CA LYS A 204 -26.59 -20.92 1.52
C LYS A 204 -26.41 -21.36 2.98
N GLY A 205 -26.65 -20.47 3.94
CA GLY A 205 -26.44 -20.73 5.36
C GLY A 205 -24.96 -20.69 5.78
N GLN A 206 -24.06 -20.16 4.94
CA GLN A 206 -22.65 -20.05 5.26
C GLN A 206 -22.40 -18.84 6.16
N ASN A 207 -21.69 -19.05 7.29
CA ASN A 207 -21.24 -17.95 8.14
C ASN A 207 -19.99 -17.32 7.51
N LEU A 208 -20.02 -16.01 7.32
CA LEU A 208 -18.98 -15.21 6.69
C LEU A 208 -18.62 -14.03 7.58
N ASP A 209 -17.32 -13.68 7.57
CA ASP A 209 -16.81 -12.43 8.11
C ASP A 209 -16.55 -11.46 6.97
N PHE A 210 -16.88 -10.17 7.18
CA PHE A 210 -16.75 -9.14 6.16
C PHE A 210 -15.77 -8.06 6.61
N THR A 211 -14.85 -7.71 5.71
CA THR A 211 -13.83 -6.71 5.98
C THR A 211 -13.91 -5.61 4.91
N PRO A 212 -14.04 -4.32 5.30
CA PRO A 212 -14.01 -3.22 4.36
C PRO A 212 -12.63 -3.06 3.74
N SER A 213 -12.59 -2.61 2.49
CA SER A 213 -11.34 -2.21 1.85
C SER A 213 -10.70 -1.05 2.62
N THR A 214 -9.37 -1.06 2.75
CA THR A 214 -8.59 -0.10 3.56
C THR A 214 -8.13 1.12 2.78
N PHE A 215 -8.68 1.37 1.59
CA PHE A 215 -8.37 2.55 0.80
C PHE A 215 -8.85 3.84 1.50
N PRO A 216 -8.10 4.94 1.40
CA PRO A 216 -8.49 6.20 1.99
C PRO A 216 -9.69 6.80 1.27
N ILE A 217 -10.55 7.46 2.02
CA ILE A 217 -11.59 8.35 1.52
C ILE A 217 -11.11 9.76 1.84
N LEU A 218 -10.65 10.48 0.83
CA LEU A 218 -10.07 11.81 1.00
C LEU A 218 -11.15 12.86 1.35
N PRO A 219 -10.77 14.01 1.96
CA PRO A 219 -11.71 15.10 2.23
C PRO A 219 -12.50 15.50 0.99
N GLY A 220 -13.82 15.61 1.13
CA GLY A 220 -14.76 15.94 0.04
C GLY A 220 -15.12 14.78 -0.90
N GLU A 221 -14.47 13.64 -0.81
CA GLU A 221 -14.73 12.48 -1.66
C GLU A 221 -15.95 11.67 -1.24
N THR A 222 -16.54 11.00 -2.23
CA THR A 222 -17.50 9.91 -2.02
C THR A 222 -16.97 8.68 -2.76
N ARG A 223 -16.76 7.57 -2.02
CA ARG A 223 -16.23 6.32 -2.57
C ARG A 223 -17.13 5.13 -2.28
N PHE A 224 -17.01 4.12 -3.13
CA PHE A 224 -17.52 2.80 -2.82
C PHE A 224 -16.44 2.00 -2.08
N VAL A 225 -16.78 1.55 -0.88
CA VAL A 225 -15.94 0.69 -0.03
C VAL A 225 -16.46 -0.73 -0.17
N GLU A 226 -15.64 -1.61 -0.70
CA GLU A 226 -15.96 -3.03 -0.88
C GLU A 226 -15.85 -3.75 0.46
N LEU A 227 -16.78 -4.69 0.69
CA LEU A 227 -16.74 -5.61 1.81
C LEU A 227 -16.29 -6.98 1.30
N SER A 228 -15.04 -7.33 1.54
CA SER A 228 -14.49 -8.65 1.20
C SER A 228 -14.99 -9.68 2.19
N ALA A 229 -15.49 -10.82 1.69
CA ALA A 229 -15.98 -11.90 2.52
C ALA A 229 -14.95 -13.01 2.72
N THR A 230 -14.81 -13.49 3.95
CA THR A 230 -13.99 -14.65 4.29
C THR A 230 -14.79 -15.66 5.12
N THR A 231 -14.42 -16.93 5.02
CA THR A 231 -14.91 -17.96 5.94
C THR A 231 -14.27 -17.76 7.32
N ARG A 232 -14.80 -18.39 8.35
CA ARG A 232 -14.19 -18.42 9.70
C ARG A 232 -12.76 -18.99 9.72
N ARG A 233 -12.34 -19.67 8.65
CA ARG A 233 -10.97 -20.18 8.48
C ARG A 233 -10.04 -19.17 7.78
N GLY A 234 -10.56 -17.98 7.43
CA GLY A 234 -9.81 -16.93 6.73
C GLY A 234 -9.68 -17.14 5.21
N GLU A 235 -10.40 -18.10 4.61
CA GLU A 235 -10.41 -18.34 3.19
C GLU A 235 -11.35 -17.35 2.50
N VAL A 236 -10.93 -16.78 1.36
CA VAL A 236 -11.79 -15.90 0.55
C VAL A 236 -13.05 -16.64 0.12
N ALA A 237 -14.21 -16.03 0.36
CA ALA A 237 -15.51 -16.61 0.05
C ALA A 237 -16.28 -15.80 -0.99
N ARG A 238 -17.06 -16.52 -1.83
CA ARG A 238 -18.08 -15.90 -2.68
C ARG A 238 -19.40 -15.86 -1.93
N VAL A 239 -19.99 -14.67 -1.87
CA VAL A 239 -21.25 -14.44 -1.16
C VAL A 239 -22.43 -14.92 -2.00
N ALA A 240 -23.32 -15.73 -1.42
CA ALA A 240 -24.62 -16.04 -2.00
C ALA A 240 -25.67 -15.05 -1.45
N TYR A 241 -26.36 -14.37 -2.33
CA TYR A 241 -27.36 -13.36 -1.98
C TYR A 241 -28.76 -13.95 -1.90
N PRO A 242 -29.64 -13.42 -1.00
CA PRO A 242 -29.38 -12.30 -0.09
C PRO A 242 -28.45 -12.66 1.07
N VAL A 243 -27.77 -11.65 1.62
CA VAL A 243 -26.99 -11.78 2.84
C VAL A 243 -27.28 -10.61 3.78
N THR A 244 -27.49 -10.88 5.06
CA THR A 244 -27.60 -9.84 6.09
C THR A 244 -26.29 -9.77 6.87
N VAL A 245 -25.67 -8.59 6.86
CA VAL A 245 -24.38 -8.33 7.48
C VAL A 245 -24.59 -7.44 8.70
N ARG A 246 -24.03 -7.85 9.84
CA ARG A 246 -24.17 -7.19 11.14
C ARG A 246 -22.85 -7.00 11.83
N GLY A 247 -22.77 -5.98 12.69
CA GLY A 247 -21.62 -5.74 13.54
C GLY A 247 -21.39 -4.28 13.84
N GLN A 248 -20.14 -3.88 13.86
CA GLN A 248 -19.72 -2.50 14.09
C GLN A 248 -18.77 -2.03 13.01
N ILE A 249 -18.96 -0.80 12.56
CA ILE A 249 -18.06 -0.07 11.68
C ILE A 249 -17.39 1.04 12.49
N GLU A 250 -16.09 1.23 12.27
CA GLU A 250 -15.26 2.16 13.02
C GLU A 250 -14.43 3.03 12.06
N TRP A 251 -14.17 4.29 12.44
CA TRP A 251 -13.19 5.17 11.81
C TRP A 251 -12.71 6.22 12.83
N GLY A 252 -11.40 6.43 12.93
CA GLY A 252 -10.84 7.25 14.01
C GLY A 252 -11.35 6.74 15.38
N ASP A 253 -11.91 7.64 16.18
CA ASP A 253 -12.52 7.31 17.50
C ASP A 253 -14.03 7.05 17.42
N GLN A 254 -14.60 7.02 16.22
CA GLN A 254 -16.02 6.83 16.00
C GLN A 254 -16.35 5.35 15.83
N ARG A 255 -17.53 4.95 16.37
CA ARG A 255 -18.09 3.60 16.24
C ARG A 255 -19.57 3.71 15.91
N MET A 256 -20.02 2.88 14.99
CA MET A 256 -21.40 2.82 14.55
C MET A 256 -21.87 1.37 14.44
N PRO A 257 -23.04 1.02 15.05
CA PRO A 257 -23.65 -0.29 14.79
C PRO A 257 -24.05 -0.37 13.31
N PHE A 258 -23.91 -1.56 12.76
CA PHE A 258 -24.24 -1.87 11.37
C PHE A 258 -25.15 -3.08 11.27
N ASP A 259 -26.27 -2.94 10.57
CA ASP A 259 -27.21 -4.02 10.24
C ASP A 259 -27.79 -3.72 8.85
N GLN A 260 -27.36 -4.46 7.84
CA GLN A 260 -27.73 -4.21 6.45
C GLN A 260 -27.90 -5.50 5.67
N SER A 261 -28.99 -5.59 4.91
CA SER A 261 -29.19 -6.66 3.93
C SER A 261 -28.73 -6.23 2.54
N PHE A 262 -28.10 -7.16 1.83
CA PHE A 262 -27.61 -7.03 0.47
C PHE A 262 -28.28 -8.10 -0.40
N GLU A 263 -28.78 -7.69 -1.59
CA GLU A 263 -29.57 -8.53 -2.50
C GLU A 263 -28.91 -8.74 -3.86
#